data_947d3f9b6269c34140c4c319eb499d20
#
_entry.id   947d3f9b6269c34140c4c319eb499d20
#
_cell.length_a   1.000
_cell.length_b   1.000
_cell.length_c   1.000
_cell.angle_alpha   90.00
_cell.angle_beta   90.00
_cell.angle_gamma   90.00
#
_symmetry.space_group_name_H-M   'P 1'
#
loop_
_entity.id
_entity.type
_entity.pdbx_description
1 polymer ?
#
loop_
_entity_poly.entity_id
_entity_poly.type
_entity_poly.pdbx_seq_one_letter_code
_entity_poly.pdbx_strand_id
1 'polypeptide(L)'
;NEHEPLYEIENSDRAFEEEVLFTGFGTAPTKGEGAAVSYDDAQESYTARYTAETVALAFAVTEEAMEDNLYDTFAKLRAKGLARAMANTKQVKAANIFNNGFSDTIGDSAAFFSAAHPTISDGNQSNLLAASDLAESTLETALTSIQKIKDDRGILVGASAVSLHIPVDYWAVADRVLSSPGNTQTSAAQANPNTNAINAVRHMGMVPEGYHINRRLTDTDAWFVKTDVPNGTKMFIRSPLQTKMEPDFDTGNLRFKARERYSFGVSDWRGFFGSAG
;
A
#
# COMPACT_ATOMS: atom_id res chain seq x y z
N ASN A 1 12.06 -6.52 1.39
CA ASN A 1 11.49 -5.36 0.67
C ASN A 1 10.23 -4.89 1.39
N GLU A 2 10.21 -3.62 1.84
CA GLU A 2 9.09 -3.06 2.62
C GLU A 2 7.87 -2.73 1.76
N HIS A 3 8.03 -2.62 0.43
CA HIS A 3 6.92 -2.32 -0.48
C HIS A 3 6.12 -3.56 -0.91
N GLU A 4 6.70 -4.76 -0.87
CA GLU A 4 6.02 -5.98 -1.33
C GLU A 4 4.70 -6.29 -0.60
N PRO A 5 4.61 -6.14 0.73
CA PRO A 5 3.34 -6.37 1.42
C PRO A 5 2.26 -5.32 1.11
N LEU A 6 2.68 -4.13 0.64
CA LEU A 6 1.76 -3.02 0.34
C LEU A 6 1.08 -3.18 -1.01
N TYR A 7 1.73 -3.79 -2.01
CA TYR A 7 1.30 -3.77 -3.41
C TYR A 7 1.09 -5.15 -3.99
N GLU A 8 0.12 -5.26 -4.88
CA GLU A 8 0.03 -6.34 -5.86
C GLU A 8 1.01 -6.03 -7.00
N ILE A 9 1.92 -6.95 -7.30
CA ILE A 9 2.99 -6.71 -8.28
C ILE A 9 2.65 -7.41 -9.58
N GLU A 10 2.50 -6.63 -10.65
CA GLU A 10 2.19 -7.09 -11.99
C GLU A 10 3.24 -6.63 -13.01
N ASN A 11 3.38 -7.35 -14.12
CA ASN A 11 4.23 -6.95 -15.24
C ASN A 11 3.40 -6.24 -16.30
N SER A 12 3.97 -5.20 -16.90
CA SER A 12 3.36 -4.45 -17.98
C SER A 12 4.27 -4.33 -19.18
N ASP A 13 3.70 -4.42 -20.39
CA ASP A 13 4.40 -4.18 -21.66
C ASP A 13 4.08 -2.81 -22.27
N ARG A 14 3.24 -2.00 -21.61
CA ARG A 14 2.77 -0.71 -22.10
C ARG A 14 3.49 0.46 -21.44
N ALA A 15 3.35 1.66 -22.01
CA ALA A 15 3.88 2.89 -21.43
C ALA A 15 3.07 3.35 -20.22
N PHE A 16 1.79 3.03 -20.20
CA PHE A 16 0.85 3.23 -19.09
C PHE A 16 -0.15 2.09 -19.07
N GLU A 17 -0.68 1.78 -17.90
CA GLU A 17 -1.81 0.88 -17.70
C GLU A 17 -3.00 1.69 -17.19
N GLU A 18 -4.19 1.29 -17.57
CA GLU A 18 -5.44 1.85 -17.11
C GLU A 18 -6.31 0.73 -16.56
N GLU A 19 -6.74 0.89 -15.33
CA GLU A 19 -7.66 -0.03 -14.67
C GLU A 19 -8.98 0.68 -14.41
N VAL A 20 -10.04 0.09 -14.92
CA VAL A 20 -11.41 0.58 -14.74
C VAL A 20 -12.04 -0.17 -13.57
N LEU A 21 -12.54 0.57 -12.59
CA LEU A 21 -13.35 -0.01 -11.52
C LEU A 21 -14.76 -0.25 -12.05
N PHE A 22 -15.19 -1.51 -12.03
CA PHE A 22 -16.54 -1.88 -12.40
C PHE A 22 -17.40 -2.03 -11.14
N THR A 23 -18.60 -1.47 -11.19
CA THR A 23 -19.62 -1.74 -10.18
C THR A 23 -20.22 -3.12 -10.42
N GLY A 24 -20.44 -3.87 -9.35
CA GLY A 24 -21.17 -5.13 -9.43
C GLY A 24 -22.65 -4.95 -9.82
N PHE A 25 -23.39 -6.04 -9.81
CA PHE A 25 -24.84 -6.02 -9.96
C PHE A 25 -25.50 -5.61 -8.64
N GLY A 26 -26.70 -5.02 -8.72
CA GLY A 26 -27.55 -4.74 -7.57
C GLY A 26 -28.11 -6.01 -6.91
N THR A 27 -28.87 -5.82 -5.84
CA THR A 27 -29.53 -6.93 -5.15
C THR A 27 -30.60 -7.58 -6.05
N ALA A 28 -30.53 -8.90 -6.22
CA ALA A 28 -31.50 -9.63 -7.01
C ALA A 28 -32.90 -9.58 -6.36
N PRO A 29 -33.94 -9.10 -7.07
CA PRO A 29 -35.31 -9.07 -6.56
C PRO A 29 -35.93 -10.48 -6.52
N THR A 30 -36.87 -10.68 -5.63
CA THR A 30 -37.67 -11.93 -5.57
C THR A 30 -38.55 -12.05 -6.81
N LYS A 31 -38.43 -13.18 -7.53
CA LYS A 31 -39.23 -13.47 -8.70
C LYS A 31 -40.52 -14.22 -8.28
N GLY A 32 -41.68 -13.69 -8.63
CA GLY A 32 -42.94 -14.39 -8.50
C GLY A 32 -43.10 -15.53 -9.54
N GLU A 33 -43.97 -16.50 -9.24
CA GLU A 33 -44.27 -17.58 -10.18
C GLU A 33 -44.88 -17.00 -11.48
N GLY A 34 -44.32 -17.39 -12.64
CA GLY A 34 -44.73 -16.88 -13.94
C GLY A 34 -44.27 -15.46 -14.30
N ALA A 35 -43.60 -14.74 -13.41
CA ALA A 35 -43.06 -13.39 -13.68
C ALA A 35 -41.77 -13.45 -14.54
N ALA A 36 -41.47 -12.36 -15.26
CA ALA A 36 -40.22 -12.20 -16.00
C ALA A 36 -39.04 -12.02 -15.03
N VAL A 37 -37.81 -12.35 -15.48
CA VAL A 37 -36.59 -12.07 -14.79
C VAL A 37 -36.28 -10.58 -14.87
N SER A 38 -35.75 -9.98 -13.82
CA SER A 38 -35.21 -8.61 -13.83
C SER A 38 -33.83 -8.60 -14.46
N TYR A 39 -33.56 -7.62 -15.33
CA TYR A 39 -32.23 -7.39 -15.90
C TYR A 39 -31.58 -6.24 -15.15
N ASP A 40 -30.29 -6.36 -14.92
CA ASP A 40 -29.43 -5.32 -14.33
C ASP A 40 -28.09 -5.30 -15.08
N ASP A 41 -27.46 -4.14 -15.18
CA ASP A 41 -26.20 -3.95 -15.90
C ASP A 41 -25.11 -3.44 -14.93
N ALA A 42 -23.89 -3.95 -15.09
CA ALA A 42 -22.70 -3.41 -14.46
C ALA A 42 -22.31 -2.08 -15.12
N GLN A 43 -21.90 -1.10 -14.32
CA GLN A 43 -21.48 0.22 -14.79
C GLN A 43 -19.99 0.43 -14.49
N GLU A 44 -19.33 1.23 -15.32
CA GLU A 44 -17.97 1.69 -15.08
C GLU A 44 -18.02 2.85 -14.07
N SER A 45 -17.17 2.79 -13.03
CA SER A 45 -17.05 3.83 -12.03
C SER A 45 -15.98 4.82 -12.48
N TYR A 46 -14.74 4.61 -12.08
CA TYR A 46 -13.63 5.47 -12.46
C TYR A 46 -12.44 4.66 -12.99
N THR A 47 -11.53 5.36 -13.67
CA THR A 47 -10.32 4.77 -14.25
C THR A 47 -9.09 5.24 -13.49
N ALA A 48 -8.32 4.29 -12.96
CA ALA A 48 -7.00 4.54 -12.39
C ALA A 48 -5.93 4.38 -13.47
N ARG A 49 -5.07 5.40 -13.62
CA ARG A 49 -4.00 5.39 -14.63
C ARG A 49 -2.62 5.30 -14.00
N TYR A 50 -1.83 4.34 -14.44
CA TYR A 50 -0.48 4.04 -14.01
C TYR A 50 0.50 4.39 -15.10
N THR A 51 1.26 5.47 -14.94
CA THR A 51 2.26 5.88 -15.92
C THR A 51 3.65 5.41 -15.49
N ALA A 52 4.30 4.59 -16.33
CA ALA A 52 5.60 4.02 -16.01
C ALA A 52 6.70 5.10 -16.01
N GLU A 53 7.33 5.29 -14.85
CA GLU A 53 8.49 6.17 -14.68
C GLU A 53 9.80 5.42 -14.91
N THR A 54 10.81 6.14 -15.42
CA THR A 54 12.16 5.60 -15.58
C THR A 54 13.04 6.09 -14.44
N VAL A 55 13.57 5.16 -13.66
CA VAL A 55 14.58 5.42 -12.64
C VAL A 55 15.93 4.89 -13.13
N ALA A 56 16.94 5.74 -13.14
CA ALA A 56 18.28 5.37 -13.58
C ALA A 56 19.34 6.12 -12.78
N LEU A 57 20.45 5.44 -12.52
CA LEU A 57 21.63 6.00 -11.89
C LEU A 57 22.88 5.37 -12.51
N ALA A 58 23.94 6.14 -12.63
CA ALA A 58 25.20 5.68 -13.23
C ALA A 58 26.41 6.18 -12.41
N PHE A 59 27.52 5.47 -12.54
CA PHE A 59 28.82 5.94 -12.10
C PHE A 59 29.88 5.61 -13.16
N ALA A 60 31.00 6.34 -13.14
CA ALA A 60 32.13 6.10 -13.99
C ALA A 60 33.37 5.74 -13.16
N VAL A 61 34.27 4.97 -13.76
CA VAL A 61 35.62 4.67 -13.25
C VAL A 61 36.60 5.16 -14.28
N THR A 62 37.61 5.90 -13.86
CA THR A 62 38.64 6.46 -14.76
C THR A 62 39.58 5.37 -15.29
N GLU A 63 40.15 5.62 -16.46
CA GLU A 63 41.08 4.68 -17.11
C GLU A 63 42.32 4.47 -16.23
N GLU A 64 42.86 5.52 -15.64
CA GLU A 64 44.03 5.47 -14.74
C GLU A 64 43.77 4.62 -13.50
N ALA A 65 42.54 4.72 -12.93
CA ALA A 65 42.15 3.88 -11.77
C ALA A 65 42.06 2.39 -12.13
N MET A 66 41.79 2.08 -13.41
CA MET A 66 41.81 0.68 -13.91
C MET A 66 43.26 0.19 -14.14
N GLU A 67 44.11 1.02 -14.70
CA GLU A 67 45.52 0.69 -14.94
C GLU A 67 46.31 0.46 -13.65
N ASP A 68 46.06 1.31 -12.63
CA ASP A 68 46.69 1.22 -11.30
C ASP A 68 46.15 0.07 -10.42
N ASN A 69 45.29 -0.79 -10.96
CA ASN A 69 44.71 -1.95 -10.29
C ASN A 69 43.91 -1.64 -8.97
N LEU A 70 43.50 -0.39 -8.79
CA LEU A 70 42.65 0.02 -7.68
C LEU A 70 41.18 -0.33 -7.90
N TYR A 71 40.88 -0.85 -9.09
CA TYR A 71 39.54 -1.05 -9.61
C TYR A 71 38.72 -2.13 -8.86
N ASP A 72 39.33 -3.25 -8.52
CA ASP A 72 38.57 -4.44 -8.06
C ASP A 72 37.81 -4.22 -6.74
N THR A 73 38.41 -3.47 -5.82
CA THR A 73 37.76 -3.20 -4.53
C THR A 73 36.76 -2.05 -4.63
N PHE A 74 37.13 -0.97 -5.33
CA PHE A 74 36.27 0.22 -5.45
C PHE A 74 35.07 0.00 -6.37
N ALA A 75 35.20 -0.70 -7.48
CA ALA A 75 34.10 -0.96 -8.39
C ALA A 75 33.04 -1.85 -7.77
N LYS A 76 33.44 -2.91 -7.06
CA LYS A 76 32.50 -3.76 -6.32
C LYS A 76 31.74 -2.99 -5.25
N LEU A 77 32.41 -2.08 -4.53
CA LEU A 77 31.79 -1.24 -3.52
C LEU A 77 30.80 -0.25 -4.15
N ARG A 78 31.20 0.42 -5.26
CA ARG A 78 30.33 1.35 -5.99
C ARG A 78 29.14 0.65 -6.63
N ALA A 79 29.30 -0.54 -7.19
CA ALA A 79 28.21 -1.34 -7.74
C ALA A 79 27.18 -1.74 -6.66
N LYS A 80 27.65 -2.14 -5.47
CA LYS A 80 26.75 -2.38 -4.32
C LYS A 80 26.04 -1.11 -3.87
N GLY A 81 26.76 0.03 -3.86
CA GLY A 81 26.17 1.35 -3.57
C GLY A 81 25.07 1.71 -4.57
N LEU A 82 25.33 1.51 -5.88
CA LEU A 82 24.35 1.75 -6.95
C LEU A 82 23.09 0.88 -6.76
N ALA A 83 23.26 -0.40 -6.54
CA ALA A 83 22.14 -1.33 -6.32
C ALA A 83 21.30 -0.93 -5.08
N ARG A 84 21.98 -0.53 -3.98
CA ARG A 84 21.31 -0.04 -2.77
C ARG A 84 20.55 1.27 -3.01
N ALA A 85 21.13 2.20 -3.78
CA ALA A 85 20.48 3.46 -4.12
C ALA A 85 19.21 3.23 -4.95
N MET A 86 19.27 2.36 -5.98
CA MET A 86 18.11 1.99 -6.79
C MET A 86 17.00 1.34 -5.94
N ALA A 87 17.35 0.37 -5.10
CA ALA A 87 16.40 -0.28 -4.19
C ALA A 87 15.78 0.72 -3.22
N ASN A 88 16.58 1.63 -2.63
CA ASN A 88 16.05 2.66 -1.73
C ASN A 88 15.08 3.61 -2.44
N THR A 89 15.40 4.06 -3.66
CA THR A 89 14.51 4.94 -4.45
C THR A 89 13.14 4.26 -4.69
N LYS A 90 13.14 2.97 -5.01
CA LYS A 90 11.92 2.19 -5.18
C LYS A 90 11.08 2.16 -3.89
N GLN A 91 11.71 1.89 -2.76
CA GLN A 91 11.03 1.86 -1.45
C GLN A 91 10.43 3.22 -1.08
N VAL A 92 11.18 4.31 -1.32
CA VAL A 92 10.70 5.68 -1.06
C VAL A 92 9.50 6.02 -1.95
N LYS A 93 9.58 5.72 -3.26
CA LYS A 93 8.45 5.96 -4.18
C LYS A 93 7.21 5.17 -3.79
N ALA A 94 7.37 3.92 -3.37
CA ALA A 94 6.27 3.12 -2.87
C ALA A 94 5.65 3.70 -1.58
N ALA A 95 6.46 4.15 -0.64
CA ALA A 95 5.96 4.75 0.59
C ALA A 95 5.28 6.10 0.37
N ASN A 96 5.69 6.87 -0.66
CA ASN A 96 5.13 8.19 -0.93
C ASN A 96 3.64 8.17 -1.30
N ILE A 97 3.11 7.08 -1.86
CA ILE A 97 1.66 6.92 -2.07
C ILE A 97 0.91 6.98 -0.73
N PHE A 98 1.48 6.44 0.34
CA PHE A 98 0.90 6.47 1.68
C PHE A 98 1.21 7.77 2.42
N ASN A 99 2.45 8.28 2.31
CA ASN A 99 2.84 9.56 2.92
C ASN A 99 1.99 10.73 2.42
N ASN A 100 1.63 10.72 1.14
CA ASN A 100 0.79 11.73 0.52
C ASN A 100 -0.68 11.29 0.43
N GLY A 101 -1.03 10.12 0.96
CA GLY A 101 -2.34 9.51 0.77
C GLY A 101 -3.52 10.32 1.31
N PHE A 102 -3.28 11.25 2.22
CA PHE A 102 -4.29 12.17 2.75
C PHE A 102 -4.47 13.45 1.89
N SER A 103 -3.62 13.66 0.88
CA SER A 103 -3.63 14.86 0.03
C SER A 103 -3.70 14.56 -1.47
N ASP A 104 -2.98 13.52 -1.93
CA ASP A 104 -2.90 13.19 -3.35
C ASP A 104 -4.17 12.49 -3.82
N THR A 105 -4.76 13.00 -4.91
CA THR A 105 -5.98 12.46 -5.49
C THR A 105 -5.72 11.20 -6.29
N ILE A 106 -6.65 10.24 -6.20
CA ILE A 106 -6.69 9.02 -7.00
C ILE A 106 -7.70 9.13 -8.15
N GLY A 107 -7.99 8.01 -8.84
CA GLY A 107 -8.85 7.99 -10.01
C GLY A 107 -10.27 8.53 -9.83
N ASP A 108 -10.82 8.49 -8.63
CA ASP A 108 -12.13 9.03 -8.27
C ASP A 108 -12.13 10.54 -7.93
N SER A 109 -11.00 11.22 -8.06
CA SER A 109 -10.77 12.64 -7.73
C SER A 109 -10.85 12.97 -6.23
N ALA A 110 -10.95 11.98 -5.35
CA ALA A 110 -10.77 12.13 -3.91
C ALA A 110 -9.32 11.78 -3.51
N ALA A 111 -8.90 12.18 -2.30
CA ALA A 111 -7.62 11.73 -1.75
C ALA A 111 -7.66 10.21 -1.50
N PHE A 112 -6.52 9.52 -1.51
CA PHE A 112 -6.48 8.08 -1.28
C PHE A 112 -7.13 7.68 0.05
N PHE A 113 -6.86 8.43 1.12
CA PHE A 113 -7.59 8.31 2.38
C PHE A 113 -8.53 9.51 2.52
N SER A 114 -9.80 9.29 2.27
CA SER A 114 -10.83 10.33 2.27
C SER A 114 -12.08 9.89 3.02
N ALA A 115 -12.75 10.87 3.62
CA ALA A 115 -14.07 10.65 4.22
C ALA A 115 -15.22 10.67 3.18
N ALA A 116 -14.89 10.99 1.91
CA ALA A 116 -15.89 11.29 0.90
C ALA A 116 -15.50 10.75 -0.48
N HIS A 117 -15.29 9.43 -0.61
CA HIS A 117 -15.17 8.79 -1.90
C HIS A 117 -16.53 8.73 -2.59
N PRO A 118 -16.69 9.33 -3.77
CA PRO A 118 -17.96 9.31 -4.48
C PRO A 118 -18.27 7.90 -4.98
N THR A 119 -19.51 7.45 -4.80
CA THR A 119 -20.01 6.22 -5.39
C THR A 119 -21.16 6.51 -6.34
N ILE A 120 -21.47 5.59 -7.24
CA ILE A 120 -22.48 5.82 -8.28
C ILE A 120 -23.89 5.95 -7.67
N SER A 121 -24.22 5.18 -6.63
CA SER A 121 -25.60 5.12 -6.12
C SER A 121 -25.76 5.13 -4.61
N ASP A 122 -24.69 4.95 -3.81
CA ASP A 122 -24.77 4.89 -2.33
C ASP A 122 -24.22 6.18 -1.65
N GLY A 123 -24.00 7.25 -2.41
CA GLY A 123 -23.45 8.51 -1.88
C GLY A 123 -21.94 8.42 -1.62
N ASN A 124 -21.44 9.16 -0.63
CA ASN A 124 -20.04 9.16 -0.29
C ASN A 124 -19.72 8.08 0.74
N GLN A 125 -18.60 7.39 0.55
CA GLN A 125 -18.06 6.42 1.49
C GLN A 125 -16.68 6.84 1.98
N SER A 126 -16.21 6.24 3.09
CA SER A 126 -14.97 6.63 3.76
C SER A 126 -14.08 5.41 3.99
N ASN A 127 -12.79 5.56 3.67
CA ASN A 127 -11.70 4.72 4.15
C ASN A 127 -10.77 5.48 5.12
N LEU A 128 -11.13 6.73 5.43
CA LEU A 128 -10.43 7.54 6.42
C LEU A 128 -10.95 7.19 7.81
N LEU A 129 -10.04 6.76 8.67
CA LEU A 129 -10.30 6.55 10.09
C LEU A 129 -10.19 7.88 10.84
N ALA A 130 -10.77 7.95 12.03
CA ALA A 130 -10.56 9.11 12.90
C ALA A 130 -9.07 9.28 13.19
N ALA A 131 -8.57 10.51 13.15
CA ALA A 131 -7.21 10.83 13.54
C ALA A 131 -7.02 10.45 15.03
N SER A 132 -6.25 9.40 15.26
CA SER A 132 -6.02 8.85 16.59
C SER A 132 -4.83 7.90 16.58
N ASP A 133 -4.08 7.93 17.66
CA ASP A 133 -2.98 7.00 17.92
C ASP A 133 -3.41 5.53 17.82
N LEU A 134 -2.47 4.68 17.43
CA LEU A 134 -2.69 3.25 17.37
C LEU A 134 -2.91 2.68 18.77
N ALA A 135 -4.09 2.15 19.02
CA ALA A 135 -4.49 1.49 20.23
C ALA A 135 -5.42 0.31 19.93
N GLU A 136 -5.70 -0.54 20.90
CA GLU A 136 -6.62 -1.67 20.71
C GLU A 136 -8.02 -1.19 20.29
N SER A 137 -8.58 -0.16 20.98
CA SER A 137 -9.91 0.37 20.65
C SER A 137 -9.99 1.06 19.31
N THR A 138 -8.93 1.79 18.91
CA THR A 138 -8.88 2.44 17.60
C THR A 138 -8.78 1.41 16.48
N LEU A 139 -8.00 0.35 16.70
CA LEU A 139 -7.92 -0.77 15.76
C LEU A 139 -9.25 -1.55 15.68
N GLU A 140 -9.93 -1.82 16.81
CA GLU A 140 -11.27 -2.44 16.82
C GLU A 140 -12.30 -1.62 16.03
N THR A 141 -12.24 -0.29 16.16
CA THR A 141 -13.09 0.63 15.40
C THR A 141 -12.79 0.55 13.90
N ALA A 142 -11.51 0.50 13.53
CA ALA A 142 -11.07 0.34 12.14
C ALA A 142 -11.57 -0.99 11.55
N LEU A 143 -11.38 -2.09 12.26
CA LEU A 143 -11.84 -3.43 11.84
C LEU A 143 -13.35 -3.48 11.67
N THR A 144 -14.08 -2.80 12.55
CA THR A 144 -15.56 -2.69 12.43
C THR A 144 -15.95 -1.87 11.21
N SER A 145 -15.24 -0.81 10.90
CA SER A 145 -15.47 0.03 9.70
C SER A 145 -15.20 -0.74 8.41
N ILE A 146 -14.11 -1.51 8.37
CA ILE A 146 -13.76 -2.38 7.23
C ILE A 146 -14.87 -3.38 6.95
N GLN A 147 -15.40 -4.06 7.97
CA GLN A 147 -16.47 -5.05 7.79
C GLN A 147 -17.81 -4.44 7.34
N LYS A 148 -18.02 -3.15 7.56
CA LYS A 148 -19.23 -2.43 7.16
C LYS A 148 -19.14 -1.77 5.79
N ILE A 149 -18.00 -1.88 5.10
CA ILE A 149 -17.79 -1.23 3.81
C ILE A 149 -18.74 -1.81 2.76
N LYS A 150 -19.22 -0.93 1.89
CA LYS A 150 -20.14 -1.28 0.82
C LYS A 150 -19.48 -1.08 -0.54
N ASP A 151 -20.06 -1.70 -1.54
CA ASP A 151 -19.75 -1.42 -2.94
C ASP A 151 -20.41 -0.10 -3.41
N ASP A 152 -20.23 0.23 -4.68
CA ASP A 152 -20.80 1.44 -5.28
C ASP A 152 -22.33 1.40 -5.40
N ARG A 153 -22.96 0.26 -5.12
CA ARG A 153 -24.42 0.05 -5.12
C ARG A 153 -25.03 -0.14 -3.73
N GLY A 154 -24.23 0.06 -2.69
CA GLY A 154 -24.69 -0.03 -1.30
C GLY A 154 -24.77 -1.46 -0.74
N ILE A 155 -24.25 -2.45 -1.46
CA ILE A 155 -24.17 -3.84 -0.99
C ILE A 155 -22.90 -4.00 -0.14
N LEU A 156 -23.00 -4.70 0.98
CA LEU A 156 -21.84 -5.02 1.83
C LEU A 156 -20.85 -5.88 1.06
N VAL A 157 -19.58 -5.42 1.00
CA VAL A 157 -18.49 -6.15 0.34
C VAL A 157 -18.04 -7.35 1.17
N GLY A 158 -18.17 -7.26 2.50
CA GLY A 158 -17.71 -8.30 3.42
C GLY A 158 -16.19 -8.34 3.56
N ALA A 159 -15.54 -7.18 3.41
CA ALA A 159 -14.08 -7.05 3.51
C ALA A 159 -13.57 -7.37 4.91
N SER A 160 -12.36 -7.95 4.95
CA SER A 160 -11.63 -8.26 6.19
C SER A 160 -10.25 -7.63 6.16
N ALA A 161 -9.71 -7.30 7.33
CA ALA A 161 -8.35 -6.83 7.43
C ALA A 161 -7.35 -7.99 7.20
N VAL A 162 -6.24 -7.69 6.55
CA VAL A 162 -5.17 -8.66 6.25
C VAL A 162 -3.93 -8.35 7.06
N SER A 163 -3.43 -7.11 6.98
CA SER A 163 -2.19 -6.69 7.65
C SER A 163 -2.25 -5.24 8.09
N LEU A 164 -1.47 -4.92 9.13
CA LEU A 164 -1.30 -3.59 9.68
C LEU A 164 0.05 -3.03 9.22
N HIS A 165 0.08 -1.83 8.66
CA HIS A 165 1.28 -1.14 8.19
C HIS A 165 1.54 0.10 9.04
N ILE A 166 2.74 0.19 9.62
CA ILE A 166 3.09 1.18 10.63
C ILE A 166 4.46 1.80 10.39
N PRO A 167 4.71 3.03 10.87
CA PRO A 167 6.04 3.61 10.98
C PRO A 167 6.87 2.89 12.05
N VAL A 168 8.15 3.20 12.10
CA VAL A 168 9.09 2.59 13.07
C VAL A 168 8.67 2.87 14.50
N ASP A 169 8.10 4.03 14.78
CA ASP A 169 7.77 4.48 16.13
C ASP A 169 6.69 3.62 16.81
N TYR A 170 5.83 2.99 16.02
CA TYR A 170 4.72 2.16 16.53
C TYR A 170 5.02 0.67 16.70
N TRP A 171 6.24 0.19 16.43
CA TRP A 171 6.53 -1.25 16.50
C TRP A 171 6.16 -1.89 17.84
N ALA A 172 6.49 -1.21 18.95
CA ALA A 172 6.23 -1.74 20.30
C ALA A 172 4.74 -1.67 20.69
N VAL A 173 4.00 -0.69 20.16
CA VAL A 173 2.56 -0.56 20.36
C VAL A 173 1.83 -1.65 19.58
N ALA A 174 2.18 -1.81 18.30
CA ALA A 174 1.59 -2.83 17.43
C ALA A 174 1.81 -4.25 17.98
N ASP A 175 3.03 -4.55 18.44
CA ASP A 175 3.31 -5.85 19.06
C ASP A 175 2.46 -6.10 20.30
N ARG A 176 2.33 -5.11 21.17
CA ARG A 176 1.46 -5.22 22.36
C ARG A 176 -0.01 -5.42 21.98
N VAL A 177 -0.52 -4.66 21.01
CA VAL A 177 -1.93 -4.74 20.57
C VAL A 177 -2.22 -6.09 19.91
N LEU A 178 -1.33 -6.60 19.06
CA LEU A 178 -1.56 -7.84 18.33
C LEU A 178 -1.13 -9.10 19.05
N SER A 179 -0.20 -9.02 20.03
CA SER A 179 0.39 -10.20 20.68
C SER A 179 -0.04 -10.37 22.14
N SER A 180 -0.56 -9.33 22.82
CA SER A 180 -0.98 -9.43 24.21
C SER A 180 -2.21 -10.31 24.38
N PRO A 181 -2.23 -11.27 25.32
CA PRO A 181 -3.43 -12.08 25.61
C PRO A 181 -4.54 -11.30 26.32
N GLY A 182 -4.18 -10.27 27.11
CA GLY A 182 -5.10 -9.41 27.82
C GLY A 182 -5.30 -8.08 27.14
N ASN A 183 -6.41 -7.41 27.44
CA ASN A 183 -6.71 -6.08 26.93
C ASN A 183 -5.61 -5.09 27.34
N THR A 184 -5.06 -4.35 26.36
CA THR A 184 -3.96 -3.41 26.55
C THR A 184 -4.41 -2.05 27.07
N GLN A 185 -5.72 -1.81 27.14
CA GLN A 185 -6.32 -0.51 27.50
C GLN A 185 -6.70 -0.36 28.98
N THR A 186 -6.24 -1.22 29.86
CA THR A 186 -6.47 -1.01 31.28
C THR A 186 -5.71 0.22 31.77
N SER A 187 -6.37 1.38 31.75
CA SER A 187 -5.84 2.55 32.45
C SER A 187 -5.80 2.28 33.94
N ALA A 188 -4.75 2.75 34.63
CA ALA A 188 -4.62 2.65 36.10
C ALA A 188 -5.80 3.29 36.86
N ALA A 189 -6.68 4.03 36.20
CA ALA A 189 -7.89 4.61 36.77
C ALA A 189 -9.06 3.62 36.89
N GLN A 190 -9.03 2.49 36.20
CA GLN A 190 -10.00 1.40 36.34
C GLN A 190 -9.35 0.25 37.10
N ALA A 191 -9.02 0.51 38.36
CA ALA A 191 -8.59 -0.51 39.33
C ALA A 191 -9.77 -1.44 39.70
N ASN A 192 -10.33 -2.12 38.69
CA ASN A 192 -11.20 -3.26 38.94
C ASN A 192 -10.37 -4.53 38.74
N PRO A 193 -9.98 -5.24 39.81
CA PRO A 193 -9.13 -6.45 39.75
C PRO A 193 -9.81 -7.63 39.01
N ASN A 194 -11.02 -7.45 38.55
CA ASN A 194 -11.82 -8.48 37.88
C ASN A 194 -11.87 -8.33 36.35
N THR A 195 -11.03 -7.50 35.76
CA THR A 195 -10.98 -7.38 34.27
C THR A 195 -10.18 -8.52 33.69
N ASN A 196 -10.80 -9.66 33.55
CA ASN A 196 -10.41 -10.76 32.70
C ASN A 196 -10.73 -10.39 31.24
N ALA A 197 -10.48 -9.12 30.86
CA ALA A 197 -10.73 -8.62 29.52
C ALA A 197 -9.69 -9.22 28.58
N ILE A 198 -10.16 -10.03 27.64
CA ILE A 198 -9.34 -10.63 26.58
C ILE A 198 -9.11 -9.58 25.49
N ASN A 199 -7.95 -9.59 24.88
CA ASN A 199 -7.71 -8.87 23.63
C ASN A 199 -8.49 -9.55 22.48
N ALA A 200 -9.57 -8.92 22.04
CA ALA A 200 -10.47 -9.47 21.04
C ALA A 200 -9.78 -9.56 19.67
N VAL A 201 -8.95 -8.59 19.30
CA VAL A 201 -8.22 -8.54 18.01
C VAL A 201 -7.32 -9.76 17.86
N ARG A 202 -6.53 -10.06 18.91
CA ARG A 202 -5.68 -11.24 18.92
C ARG A 202 -6.48 -12.54 18.96
N HIS A 203 -7.47 -12.61 19.85
CA HIS A 203 -8.24 -13.85 20.08
C HIS A 203 -8.95 -14.31 18.81
N MET A 204 -9.52 -13.38 18.06
CA MET A 204 -10.23 -13.63 16.81
C MET A 204 -9.30 -13.73 15.59
N GLY A 205 -8.00 -13.42 15.73
CA GLY A 205 -7.06 -13.42 14.61
C GLY A 205 -7.46 -12.43 13.50
N MET A 206 -7.96 -11.25 13.88
CA MET A 206 -8.55 -10.27 12.97
C MET A 206 -7.56 -9.64 12.00
N VAL A 207 -6.26 -9.75 12.25
CA VAL A 207 -5.16 -9.30 11.39
C VAL A 207 -4.22 -10.48 11.14
N PRO A 208 -4.52 -11.37 10.19
CA PRO A 208 -3.86 -12.67 10.04
C PRO A 208 -2.37 -12.57 9.68
N GLU A 209 -1.95 -11.57 8.89
CA GLU A 209 -0.54 -11.35 8.54
C GLU A 209 0.22 -10.51 9.57
N GLY A 210 -0.43 -10.08 10.65
CA GLY A 210 0.17 -9.26 11.69
C GLY A 210 0.50 -7.85 11.23
N TYR A 211 1.70 -7.34 11.61
CA TYR A 211 2.10 -5.99 11.26
C TYR A 211 3.40 -5.94 10.46
N HIS A 212 3.50 -4.94 9.58
CA HIS A 212 4.67 -4.64 8.78
C HIS A 212 5.19 -3.24 9.10
N ILE A 213 6.48 -3.15 9.40
CA ILE A 213 7.15 -1.87 9.67
C ILE A 213 7.68 -1.31 8.36
N ASN A 214 7.29 -0.09 8.02
CA ASN A 214 7.85 0.64 6.89
C ASN A 214 8.65 1.85 7.38
N ARG A 215 9.98 1.79 7.17
CA ARG A 215 10.93 2.84 7.59
C ARG A 215 10.89 4.10 6.74
N ARG A 216 10.11 4.12 5.66
CA ARG A 216 9.96 5.26 4.73
C ARG A 216 8.65 6.01 4.93
N LEU A 217 7.81 5.59 5.86
CA LEU A 217 6.72 6.42 6.33
C LEU A 217 7.32 7.60 7.09
N THR A 218 6.93 8.82 6.69
CA THR A 218 7.45 10.08 7.24
C THR A 218 6.64 10.55 8.44
N ASP A 219 5.38 10.19 8.47
CA ASP A 219 4.51 10.45 9.59
C ASP A 219 4.75 9.39 10.68
N THR A 220 4.93 9.83 11.91
CA THR A 220 5.33 8.98 13.05
C THR A 220 4.16 8.34 13.77
N ASP A 221 2.95 8.84 13.52
CA ASP A 221 1.70 8.41 14.16
C ASP A 221 0.63 7.93 13.18
N ALA A 222 0.83 8.09 11.87
CA ALA A 222 -0.05 7.50 10.88
C ALA A 222 0.07 5.97 10.81
N TRP A 223 -1.05 5.28 10.69
CA TRP A 223 -1.09 3.84 10.54
C TRP A 223 -2.16 3.42 9.54
N PHE A 224 -1.93 2.29 8.87
CA PHE A 224 -2.73 1.82 7.74
C PHE A 224 -3.08 0.35 7.90
N VAL A 225 -4.30 -0.01 7.54
CA VAL A 225 -4.79 -1.40 7.53
C VAL A 225 -5.08 -1.82 6.10
N LYS A 226 -4.40 -2.87 5.64
CA LYS A 226 -4.68 -3.51 4.35
C LYS A 226 -5.88 -4.43 4.47
N THR A 227 -6.76 -4.41 3.47
CA THR A 227 -7.91 -5.29 3.38
C THR A 227 -7.70 -6.39 2.33
N ASP A 228 -8.58 -7.38 2.31
CA ASP A 228 -8.64 -8.46 1.32
C ASP A 228 -9.38 -8.07 0.03
N VAL A 229 -9.79 -6.81 -0.11
CA VAL A 229 -10.41 -6.30 -1.33
C VAL A 229 -9.41 -6.36 -2.47
N PRO A 230 -9.73 -7.05 -3.59
CA PRO A 230 -8.82 -7.17 -4.71
C PRO A 230 -8.60 -5.81 -5.41
N ASN A 231 -7.50 -5.70 -6.14
CA ASN A 231 -7.16 -4.51 -6.93
C ASN A 231 -7.03 -3.23 -6.08
N GLY A 232 -6.54 -3.31 -4.84
CA GLY A 232 -6.32 -2.14 -3.99
C GLY A 232 -5.18 -1.27 -4.51
N THR A 233 -3.97 -1.53 -4.04
CA THR A 233 -2.76 -0.84 -4.50
C THR A 233 -1.94 -1.76 -5.39
N LYS A 234 -1.47 -1.24 -6.54
CA LYS A 234 -0.71 -2.01 -7.52
C LYS A 234 0.63 -1.38 -7.87
N MET A 235 1.57 -2.24 -8.21
CA MET A 235 2.85 -1.89 -8.80
C MET A 235 2.99 -2.58 -10.15
N PHE A 236 3.11 -1.81 -11.23
CA PHE A 236 3.40 -2.34 -12.56
C PHE A 236 4.89 -2.23 -12.86
N ILE A 237 5.53 -3.36 -13.16
CA ILE A 237 6.92 -3.42 -13.59
C ILE A 237 6.96 -3.42 -15.12
N ARG A 238 7.38 -2.29 -15.72
CA ARG A 238 7.56 -2.19 -17.17
C ARG A 238 8.90 -2.76 -17.64
N SER A 239 9.93 -2.55 -16.86
CA SER A 239 11.27 -3.07 -17.12
C SER A 239 11.96 -3.35 -15.79
N PRO A 240 12.35 -4.60 -15.52
CA PRO A 240 13.09 -4.95 -14.34
C PRO A 240 14.45 -4.24 -14.32
N LEU A 241 15.15 -4.28 -13.20
CA LEU A 241 16.46 -3.69 -13.06
C LEU A 241 17.44 -4.26 -14.11
N GLN A 242 17.91 -3.39 -14.98
CA GLN A 242 18.90 -3.69 -16.01
C GLN A 242 20.18 -2.91 -15.71
N THR A 243 21.31 -3.59 -15.81
CA THR A 243 22.63 -2.98 -15.70
C THR A 243 23.33 -3.06 -17.04
N LYS A 244 24.02 -1.97 -17.42
CA LYS A 244 24.89 -1.92 -18.60
C LYS A 244 26.23 -1.33 -18.22
N MET A 245 27.26 -1.78 -18.90
CA MET A 245 28.63 -1.30 -18.78
C MET A 245 29.12 -0.96 -20.20
N GLU A 246 29.57 0.25 -20.39
CA GLU A 246 30.09 0.72 -21.69
C GLU A 246 31.31 1.60 -21.45
N PRO A 247 32.42 1.43 -22.22
CA PRO A 247 33.52 2.37 -22.21
C PRO A 247 33.11 3.67 -22.92
N ASP A 248 33.67 4.78 -22.46
CA ASP A 248 33.51 6.08 -23.11
C ASP A 248 34.72 6.29 -24.03
N PHE A 249 34.47 6.51 -25.31
CA PHE A 249 35.53 6.67 -26.31
C PHE A 249 36.40 7.94 -26.08
N ASP A 250 35.75 9.03 -25.66
CA ASP A 250 36.43 10.34 -25.54
C ASP A 250 37.30 10.43 -24.29
N THR A 251 36.91 9.74 -23.21
CA THR A 251 37.60 9.85 -21.90
C THR A 251 38.28 8.57 -21.44
N GLY A 252 38.13 7.45 -22.18
CA GLY A 252 38.62 6.12 -21.75
C GLY A 252 37.90 5.54 -20.52
N ASN A 253 37.03 6.31 -19.88
CA ASN A 253 36.37 5.91 -18.65
C ASN A 253 35.37 4.78 -18.86
N LEU A 254 35.32 3.85 -17.89
CA LEU A 254 34.30 2.80 -17.88
C LEU A 254 33.05 3.28 -17.13
N ARG A 255 31.92 3.30 -17.83
CA ARG A 255 30.61 3.76 -17.31
C ARG A 255 29.73 2.59 -16.96
N PHE A 256 29.17 2.61 -15.75
CA PHE A 256 28.19 1.64 -15.26
C PHE A 256 26.85 2.35 -15.06
N LYS A 257 25.80 1.80 -15.64
CA LYS A 257 24.43 2.31 -15.53
C LYS A 257 23.49 1.23 -15.03
N ALA A 258 22.67 1.56 -14.04
CA ALA A 258 21.49 0.79 -13.66
C ALA A 258 20.23 1.56 -14.07
N ARG A 259 19.24 0.85 -14.57
CA ARG A 259 17.95 1.41 -15.01
C ARG A 259 16.83 0.43 -14.73
N GLU A 260 15.71 0.95 -14.28
CA GLU A 260 14.44 0.22 -14.15
C GLU A 260 13.26 1.13 -14.51
N ARG A 261 12.12 0.53 -14.84
CA ARG A 261 10.88 1.26 -15.12
C ARG A 261 9.73 0.58 -14.41
N TYR A 262 8.97 1.36 -13.64
CA TYR A 262 7.82 0.89 -12.88
C TYR A 262 6.86 2.05 -12.59
N SER A 263 5.66 1.72 -12.14
CA SER A 263 4.68 2.66 -11.62
C SER A 263 4.04 2.11 -10.34
N PHE A 264 3.65 3.01 -9.46
CA PHE A 264 2.85 2.73 -8.27
C PHE A 264 1.54 3.50 -8.36
N GLY A 265 0.47 2.96 -7.80
CA GLY A 265 -0.80 3.66 -7.72
C GLY A 265 -1.86 2.87 -6.97
N VAL A 266 -3.07 3.39 -7.00
CA VAL A 266 -4.25 2.86 -6.32
C VAL A 266 -5.35 2.66 -7.34
N SER A 267 -5.87 1.44 -7.45
CA SER A 267 -7.02 1.11 -8.31
C SER A 267 -8.33 1.11 -7.53
N ASP A 268 -8.35 0.54 -6.32
CA ASP A 268 -9.51 0.61 -5.42
C ASP A 268 -9.08 1.11 -4.04
N TRP A 269 -9.66 2.23 -3.62
CA TRP A 269 -9.41 2.84 -2.31
C TRP A 269 -9.83 1.95 -1.13
N ARG A 270 -10.76 0.99 -1.35
CA ARG A 270 -11.22 0.03 -0.33
C ARG A 270 -10.13 -0.97 0.07
N GLY A 271 -9.06 -1.07 -0.71
CA GLY A 271 -7.90 -1.91 -0.40
C GLY A 271 -7.13 -1.50 0.85
N PHE A 272 -7.27 -0.24 1.29
CA PHE A 272 -6.61 0.28 2.48
C PHE A 272 -7.51 1.24 3.27
N PHE A 273 -7.37 1.18 4.58
CA PHE A 273 -7.90 2.17 5.53
C PHE A 273 -6.74 2.84 6.24
N GLY A 274 -6.81 4.16 6.44
CA GLY A 274 -5.74 4.94 7.05
C GLY A 274 -6.22 5.88 8.15
N SER A 275 -5.38 6.05 9.18
CA SER A 275 -5.48 7.09 10.19
C SER A 275 -4.26 8.00 10.10
N ALA A 276 -4.48 9.30 10.26
CA ALA A 276 -3.41 10.30 10.26
C ALA A 276 -2.75 10.49 11.64
N GLY A 277 -3.10 9.62 12.61
CA GLY A 277 -2.60 9.71 13.98
C GLY A 277 -3.43 10.58 14.90
#